data_49dd3a4a371834cf294ca7cb10bae4a0
#
_entry.id   49dd3a4a371834cf294ca7cb10bae4a0
#
_cell.length_a   1.000
_cell.length_b   1.000
_cell.length_c   1.000
_cell.angle_alpha   90.00
_cell.angle_beta   90.00
_cell.angle_gamma   90.00
#
_symmetry.space_group_name_H-M   'P 1'
#
loop_
_entity.id
_entity.type
_entity.pdbx_description
1 polymer ?
#
loop_
_entity_poly.entity_id
_entity_poly.type
_entity_poly.pdbx_seq_one_letter_code
_entity_poly.pdbx_strand_id
1 'polypeptide(L)'
;MDLSTAASYAEIIGLLTILGAAVYSWYQIKEMKASRESQGALVLAEHLHKPDFIVAIIALSSQPALSNTEEYKEYHGENWKHVATVATTWETLGALVHRGDLDFYLVYDIYGGLISFSHDKMLAWIENERSMYGETRLEWFTWLAERINEYDAANDNNLQPAHIEYKNWKPKPK
;
A
#
# COMPACT_ATOMS: atom_id res chain seq x y z
N MET A 1 -17.92 5.71 -59.44
CA MET A 1 -17.43 4.82 -58.39
C MET A 1 -18.54 3.78 -58.19
N ASP A 2 -18.26 2.50 -58.39
CA ASP A 2 -19.25 1.45 -58.28
C ASP A 2 -19.65 1.26 -56.80
N LEU A 3 -20.91 0.96 -56.52
CA LEU A 3 -21.47 0.86 -55.19
C LEU A 3 -20.73 -0.23 -54.34
N SER A 4 -20.29 -1.30 -55.01
CA SER A 4 -19.49 -2.38 -54.39
C SER A 4 -18.12 -1.90 -53.92
N THR A 5 -17.47 -1.05 -54.71
CA THR A 5 -16.18 -0.44 -54.34
C THR A 5 -16.32 0.51 -53.14
N ALA A 6 -17.38 1.30 -53.10
CA ALA A 6 -17.68 2.19 -51.98
C ALA A 6 -17.96 1.41 -50.68
N ALA A 7 -18.68 0.29 -50.76
CA ALA A 7 -18.95 -0.59 -49.62
C ALA A 7 -17.65 -1.20 -49.07
N SER A 8 -16.73 -1.69 -49.92
CA SER A 8 -15.46 -2.25 -49.49
C SER A 8 -14.55 -1.21 -48.78
N TYR A 9 -14.53 0.04 -49.27
CA TYR A 9 -13.82 1.12 -48.58
C TYR A 9 -14.43 1.43 -47.20
N ALA A 10 -15.79 1.45 -47.11
CA ALA A 10 -16.47 1.67 -45.85
C ALA A 10 -16.14 0.58 -44.80
N GLU A 11 -16.09 -0.70 -45.22
CA GLU A 11 -15.70 -1.81 -44.36
C GLU A 11 -14.28 -1.70 -43.86
N ILE A 12 -13.34 -1.36 -44.74
CA ILE A 12 -11.90 -1.17 -44.37
C ILE A 12 -11.78 -0.01 -43.35
N ILE A 13 -12.43 1.12 -43.62
CA ILE A 13 -12.39 2.26 -42.70
C ILE A 13 -13.04 1.90 -41.36
N GLY A 14 -14.18 1.20 -41.38
CA GLY A 14 -14.85 0.70 -40.19
C GLY A 14 -13.94 -0.20 -39.33
N LEU A 15 -13.23 -1.16 -39.98
CA LEU A 15 -12.29 -2.03 -39.30
C LEU A 15 -11.11 -1.26 -38.68
N LEU A 16 -10.54 -0.30 -39.41
CA LEU A 16 -9.45 0.52 -38.92
C LEU A 16 -9.89 1.38 -37.74
N THR A 17 -11.13 1.89 -37.77
CA THR A 17 -11.69 2.66 -36.66
C THR A 17 -11.86 1.82 -35.42
N ILE A 18 -12.36 0.58 -35.54
CA ILE A 18 -12.51 -0.36 -34.41
C ILE A 18 -11.14 -0.71 -33.83
N LEU A 19 -10.15 -1.01 -34.66
CA LEU A 19 -8.78 -1.30 -34.19
C LEU A 19 -8.17 -0.09 -33.49
N GLY A 20 -8.31 1.10 -34.04
CA GLY A 20 -7.84 2.35 -33.42
C GLY A 20 -8.50 2.61 -32.06
N ALA A 21 -9.82 2.40 -31.97
CA ALA A 21 -10.56 2.54 -30.72
C ALA A 21 -10.10 1.51 -29.66
N ALA A 22 -9.83 0.27 -30.07
CA ALA A 22 -9.34 -0.78 -29.17
C ALA A 22 -7.95 -0.43 -28.60
N VAL A 23 -7.03 0.00 -29.46
CA VAL A 23 -5.67 0.43 -29.05
C VAL A 23 -5.75 1.65 -28.12
N TYR A 24 -6.58 2.62 -28.46
CA TYR A 24 -6.78 3.81 -27.62
C TYR A 24 -7.38 3.48 -26.27
N SER A 25 -8.39 2.60 -26.23
CA SER A 25 -9.00 2.14 -24.98
C SER A 25 -7.99 1.41 -24.08
N TRP A 26 -7.14 0.56 -24.67
CA TRP A 26 -6.07 -0.11 -23.94
C TRP A 26 -5.07 0.88 -23.34
N TYR A 27 -4.68 1.90 -24.10
CA TYR A 27 -3.80 2.97 -23.61
C TYR A 27 -4.44 3.76 -22.46
N GLN A 28 -5.73 4.12 -22.59
CA GLN A 28 -6.47 4.80 -21.50
C GLN A 28 -6.54 3.97 -20.22
N ILE A 29 -6.78 2.65 -20.32
CA ILE A 29 -6.82 1.78 -19.15
C ILE A 29 -5.46 1.77 -18.44
N LYS A 30 -4.37 1.72 -19.19
CA LYS A 30 -3.01 1.78 -18.64
C LYS A 30 -2.73 3.11 -17.93
N GLU A 31 -3.10 4.23 -18.53
CA GLU A 31 -2.98 5.56 -17.92
C GLU A 31 -3.83 5.72 -16.65
N MET A 32 -5.06 5.21 -16.69
CA MET A 32 -5.94 5.22 -15.52
C MET A 32 -5.36 4.42 -14.35
N LYS A 33 -4.72 3.28 -14.62
CA LYS A 33 -4.07 2.48 -13.58
C LYS A 33 -2.91 3.26 -12.94
N ALA A 34 -2.01 3.82 -13.73
CA ALA A 34 -0.89 4.63 -13.23
C ALA A 34 -1.37 5.86 -12.44
N SER A 35 -2.46 6.50 -12.88
CA SER A 35 -3.07 7.62 -12.17
C SER A 35 -3.64 7.22 -10.81
N ARG A 36 -4.28 6.04 -10.70
CA ARG A 36 -4.81 5.52 -9.42
C ARG A 36 -3.69 5.19 -8.44
N GLU A 37 -2.62 4.56 -8.89
CA GLU A 37 -1.43 4.27 -8.07
C GLU A 37 -0.83 5.56 -7.51
N SER A 38 -0.67 6.59 -8.34
CA SER A 38 -0.16 7.90 -7.92
C SER A 38 -1.08 8.61 -6.92
N GLN A 39 -2.41 8.58 -7.16
CA GLN A 39 -3.38 9.18 -6.25
C GLN A 39 -3.44 8.43 -4.90
N GLY A 40 -3.39 7.10 -4.93
CA GLY A 40 -3.36 6.27 -3.73
C GLY A 40 -2.14 6.59 -2.86
N ALA A 41 -0.96 6.72 -3.46
CA ALA A 41 0.26 7.10 -2.76
C ALA A 41 0.16 8.49 -2.11
N LEU A 42 -0.46 9.46 -2.80
CA LEU A 42 -0.62 10.82 -2.28
C LEU A 42 -1.57 10.88 -1.08
N VAL A 43 -2.72 10.21 -1.18
CA VAL A 43 -3.70 10.11 -0.08
C VAL A 43 -3.09 9.40 1.13
N LEU A 44 -2.31 8.36 0.90
CA LEU A 44 -1.59 7.66 1.95
C LEU A 44 -0.57 8.56 2.64
N ALA A 45 0.27 9.25 1.87
CA ALA A 45 1.24 10.19 2.42
C ALA A 45 0.56 11.28 3.27
N GLU A 46 -0.54 11.86 2.79
CA GLU A 46 -1.31 12.85 3.54
C GLU A 46 -1.86 12.29 4.85
N HIS A 47 -2.36 11.06 4.83
CA HIS A 47 -2.94 10.44 6.04
C HIS A 47 -1.87 10.15 7.11
N LEU A 48 -0.71 9.64 6.69
CA LEU A 48 0.37 9.25 7.59
C LEU A 48 1.16 10.44 8.16
N HIS A 49 1.06 11.61 7.53
CA HIS A 49 1.67 12.84 8.04
C HIS A 49 0.75 13.63 8.99
N LYS A 50 -0.43 13.11 9.33
CA LYS A 50 -1.27 13.76 10.34
C LYS A 50 -0.60 13.72 11.72
N PRO A 51 -0.62 14.83 12.47
CA PRO A 51 0.02 14.90 13.79
C PRO A 51 -0.41 13.76 14.73
N ASP A 52 -1.69 13.39 14.72
CA ASP A 52 -2.23 12.33 15.57
C ASP A 52 -1.61 10.96 15.25
N PHE A 53 -1.35 10.67 13.97
CA PHE A 53 -0.69 9.43 13.58
C PHE A 53 0.77 9.39 14.02
N ILE A 54 1.49 10.52 13.89
CA ILE A 54 2.88 10.62 14.34
C ILE A 54 2.97 10.45 15.85
N VAL A 55 2.08 11.10 16.61
CA VAL A 55 1.98 10.94 18.07
C VAL A 55 1.71 9.48 18.44
N ALA A 56 0.81 8.81 17.73
CA ALA A 56 0.48 7.41 17.96
C ALA A 56 1.69 6.48 17.72
N ILE A 57 2.45 6.70 16.65
CA ILE A 57 3.67 5.92 16.37
C ILE A 57 4.74 6.14 17.44
N ILE A 58 4.92 7.38 17.92
CA ILE A 58 5.86 7.68 19.02
C ILE A 58 5.40 6.98 20.29
N ALA A 59 4.11 7.03 20.63
CA ALA A 59 3.56 6.34 21.79
C ALA A 59 3.76 4.82 21.69
N LEU A 60 3.48 4.23 20.51
CA LEU A 60 3.72 2.82 20.22
C LEU A 60 5.19 2.43 20.40
N SER A 61 6.13 3.30 20.00
CA SER A 61 7.56 3.00 20.08
C SER A 61 8.06 2.85 21.52
N SER A 62 7.45 3.57 22.45
CA SER A 62 7.85 3.59 23.88
C SER A 62 7.08 2.59 24.73
N GLN A 63 6.00 1.96 24.22
CA GLN A 63 5.21 1.03 25.01
C GLN A 63 5.92 -0.31 25.25
N PRO A 64 5.68 -0.95 26.41
CA PRO A 64 6.04 -2.34 26.64
C PRO A 64 5.14 -3.29 25.80
N ALA A 65 5.36 -4.60 25.87
CA ALA A 65 4.43 -5.55 25.27
C ALA A 65 3.09 -5.48 26.05
N LEU A 66 2.02 -5.07 25.34
CA LEU A 66 0.66 -4.99 25.86
C LEU A 66 -0.18 -6.01 25.12
N SER A 67 -1.01 -6.77 25.87
CA SER A 67 -1.67 -7.95 25.33
C SER A 67 -3.17 -7.76 25.05
N ASN A 68 -3.79 -6.72 25.61
CA ASN A 68 -5.24 -6.51 25.48
C ASN A 68 -5.60 -5.03 25.52
N THR A 69 -6.83 -4.75 25.15
CA THR A 69 -7.35 -3.37 25.05
C THR A 69 -7.39 -2.64 26.40
N GLU A 70 -7.58 -3.34 27.51
CA GLU A 70 -7.57 -2.75 28.84
C GLU A 70 -6.17 -2.27 29.22
N GLU A 71 -5.12 -3.05 28.96
CA GLU A 71 -3.74 -2.64 29.15
C GLU A 71 -3.36 -1.43 28.29
N TYR A 72 -3.86 -1.39 27.02
CA TYR A 72 -3.69 -0.22 26.16
C TYR A 72 -4.35 1.04 26.75
N LYS A 73 -5.57 0.93 27.29
CA LYS A 73 -6.26 2.03 27.93
C LYS A 73 -5.54 2.51 29.21
N GLU A 74 -5.08 1.57 30.02
CA GLU A 74 -4.34 1.87 31.24
C GLU A 74 -3.02 2.58 30.96
N TYR A 75 -2.26 2.07 30.00
CA TYR A 75 -0.94 2.63 29.68
C TYR A 75 -1.01 3.96 28.93
N HIS A 76 -1.87 4.07 27.91
CA HIS A 76 -1.95 5.25 27.05
C HIS A 76 -3.02 6.27 27.48
N GLY A 77 -3.89 5.94 28.44
CA GLY A 77 -5.01 6.79 28.85
C GLY A 77 -5.90 7.14 27.66
N GLU A 78 -6.26 8.40 27.52
CA GLU A 78 -7.12 8.88 26.42
C GLU A 78 -6.50 8.68 25.02
N ASN A 79 -5.17 8.57 24.93
CA ASN A 79 -4.46 8.41 23.67
C ASN A 79 -4.50 6.97 23.10
N TRP A 80 -5.02 5.98 23.83
CA TRP A 80 -5.08 4.60 23.37
C TRP A 80 -5.76 4.43 22.01
N LYS A 81 -6.77 5.27 21.71
CA LYS A 81 -7.51 5.26 20.44
C LYS A 81 -6.63 5.63 19.26
N HIS A 82 -5.72 6.59 19.45
CA HIS A 82 -4.75 6.97 18.42
C HIS A 82 -3.81 5.81 18.11
N VAL A 83 -3.35 5.09 19.14
CA VAL A 83 -2.50 3.91 18.95
C VAL A 83 -3.26 2.79 18.22
N ALA A 84 -4.52 2.52 18.60
CA ALA A 84 -5.36 1.56 17.89
C ALA A 84 -5.62 1.95 16.42
N THR A 85 -5.62 3.26 16.11
CA THR A 85 -5.76 3.75 14.73
C THR A 85 -4.57 3.33 13.85
N VAL A 86 -3.37 3.14 14.43
CA VAL A 86 -2.20 2.63 13.69
C VAL A 86 -2.51 1.27 13.07
N ALA A 87 -3.05 0.33 13.85
CA ALA A 87 -3.40 -1.00 13.36
C ALA A 87 -4.44 -0.95 12.22
N THR A 88 -5.48 -0.13 12.36
CA THR A 88 -6.51 0.01 11.31
C THR A 88 -5.98 0.72 10.06
N THR A 89 -5.01 1.59 10.21
CA THR A 89 -4.32 2.21 9.07
C THR A 89 -3.51 1.16 8.28
N TRP A 90 -2.72 0.35 8.97
CA TRP A 90 -1.97 -0.73 8.33
C TRP A 90 -2.87 -1.83 7.76
N GLU A 91 -4.00 -2.11 8.42
CA GLU A 91 -5.03 -3.02 7.89
C GLU A 91 -5.56 -2.53 6.55
N THR A 92 -5.94 -1.26 6.47
CA THR A 92 -6.42 -0.66 5.22
C THR A 92 -5.35 -0.69 4.15
N LEU A 93 -4.10 -0.37 4.51
CA LEU A 93 -2.97 -0.37 3.59
C LEU A 93 -2.69 -1.76 3.04
N GLY A 94 -2.71 -2.79 3.90
CA GLY A 94 -2.53 -4.18 3.48
C GLY A 94 -3.59 -4.62 2.47
N ALA A 95 -4.85 -4.27 2.70
CA ALA A 95 -5.93 -4.57 1.77
C ALA A 95 -5.74 -3.87 0.41
N LEU A 96 -5.28 -2.61 0.38
CA LEU A 96 -5.03 -1.86 -0.85
C LEU A 96 -3.84 -2.44 -1.63
N VAL A 97 -2.78 -2.84 -0.94
CA VAL A 97 -1.63 -3.52 -1.56
C VAL A 97 -2.04 -4.87 -2.14
N HIS A 98 -2.79 -5.69 -1.39
CA HIS A 98 -3.28 -6.99 -1.86
C HIS A 98 -4.14 -6.87 -3.12
N ARG A 99 -4.97 -5.83 -3.22
CA ARG A 99 -5.82 -5.57 -4.41
C ARG A 99 -5.04 -5.00 -5.60
N GLY A 100 -3.79 -4.58 -5.41
CA GLY A 100 -3.01 -3.89 -6.43
C GLY A 100 -3.44 -2.44 -6.68
N ASP A 101 -4.18 -1.85 -5.74
CA ASP A 101 -4.51 -0.42 -5.74
C ASP A 101 -3.31 0.43 -5.31
N LEU A 102 -2.38 -0.16 -4.54
CA LEU A 102 -1.09 0.40 -4.17
C LEU A 102 0.03 -0.59 -4.50
N ASP A 103 1.15 -0.06 -4.99
CA ASP A 103 2.34 -0.85 -5.28
C ASP A 103 3.04 -1.28 -3.97
N PHE A 104 3.37 -2.57 -3.88
CA PHE A 104 4.03 -3.14 -2.71
C PHE A 104 5.40 -2.50 -2.46
N TYR A 105 6.21 -2.31 -3.51
CA TYR A 105 7.56 -1.77 -3.35
C TYR A 105 7.54 -0.32 -2.91
N LEU A 106 6.59 0.47 -3.39
CA LEU A 106 6.39 1.84 -2.92
C LEU A 106 6.08 1.88 -1.42
N VAL A 107 5.19 1.00 -0.95
CA VAL A 107 4.84 0.89 0.48
C VAL A 107 6.03 0.40 1.29
N TYR A 108 6.75 -0.59 0.78
CA TYR A 108 7.95 -1.14 1.39
C TYR A 108 9.04 -0.08 1.58
N ASP A 109 9.38 0.66 0.51
CA ASP A 109 10.43 1.67 0.53
C ASP A 109 10.16 2.82 1.52
N ILE A 110 8.88 3.16 1.71
CA ILE A 110 8.52 4.32 2.55
C ILE A 110 8.18 3.89 3.98
N TYR A 111 7.51 2.76 4.16
CA TYR A 111 6.88 2.38 5.43
C TYR A 111 7.22 0.96 5.91
N GLY A 112 7.97 0.16 5.15
CA GLY A 112 8.21 -1.25 5.46
C GLY A 112 8.70 -1.47 6.87
N GLY A 113 9.78 -0.78 7.25
CA GLY A 113 10.31 -0.89 8.61
C GLY A 113 9.34 -0.43 9.70
N LEU A 114 8.50 0.58 9.42
CA LEU A 114 7.52 1.07 10.39
C LEU A 114 6.33 0.10 10.54
N ILE A 115 5.92 -0.55 9.46
CA ILE A 115 4.86 -1.55 9.46
C ILE A 115 5.30 -2.79 10.25
N SER A 116 6.48 -3.36 9.94
CA SER A 116 7.06 -4.49 10.68
C SER A 116 7.21 -4.17 12.16
N PHE A 117 7.82 -3.04 12.48
CA PHE A 117 7.98 -2.59 13.86
C PHE A 117 6.64 -2.45 14.59
N SER A 118 5.63 -1.85 13.94
CA SER A 118 4.29 -1.70 14.54
C SER A 118 3.64 -3.06 14.78
N HIS A 119 3.77 -3.98 13.84
CA HIS A 119 3.24 -5.33 13.96
C HIS A 119 3.87 -6.07 15.14
N ASP A 120 5.18 -6.06 15.26
CA ASP A 120 5.90 -6.71 16.37
C ASP A 120 5.47 -6.17 17.73
N LYS A 121 5.30 -4.84 17.83
CA LYS A 121 4.84 -4.17 19.04
C LYS A 121 3.39 -4.49 19.41
N MET A 122 2.56 -4.78 18.43
CA MET A 122 1.12 -5.00 18.59
C MET A 122 0.72 -6.48 18.52
N LEU A 123 1.65 -7.40 18.26
CA LEU A 123 1.35 -8.80 17.97
C LEU A 123 0.49 -9.45 19.06
N ALA A 124 0.86 -9.32 20.34
CA ALA A 124 0.12 -9.90 21.43
C ALA A 124 -1.31 -9.36 21.56
N TRP A 125 -1.49 -8.07 21.28
CA TRP A 125 -2.81 -7.46 21.23
C TRP A 125 -3.62 -7.94 20.02
N ILE A 126 -3.01 -8.06 18.84
CA ILE A 126 -3.67 -8.58 17.63
C ILE A 126 -4.16 -10.01 17.86
N GLU A 127 -3.35 -10.87 18.48
CA GLU A 127 -3.74 -12.24 18.82
C GLU A 127 -4.90 -12.29 19.80
N ASN A 128 -4.91 -11.41 20.81
CA ASN A 128 -6.01 -11.27 21.73
C ASN A 128 -7.31 -10.81 21.03
N GLU A 129 -7.23 -9.78 20.17
CA GLU A 129 -8.35 -9.31 19.38
C GLU A 129 -8.94 -10.42 18.49
N ARG A 130 -8.09 -11.25 17.87
CA ARG A 130 -8.52 -12.41 17.07
C ARG A 130 -9.23 -13.45 17.91
N SER A 131 -8.73 -13.74 19.09
CA SER A 131 -9.39 -14.71 20.00
C SER A 131 -10.79 -14.28 20.40
N MET A 132 -11.06 -12.97 20.47
CA MET A 132 -12.36 -12.41 20.87
C MET A 132 -13.31 -12.15 19.69
N TYR A 133 -12.77 -11.72 18.55
CA TYR A 133 -13.58 -11.19 17.43
C TYR A 133 -13.43 -12.01 16.12
N GLY A 134 -12.57 -13.02 16.11
CA GLY A 134 -12.37 -13.94 14.98
C GLY A 134 -11.06 -13.69 14.22
N GLU A 135 -10.62 -14.72 13.50
CA GLU A 135 -9.32 -14.81 12.82
C GLU A 135 -9.08 -13.72 11.75
N THR A 136 -10.14 -13.18 11.18
CA THR A 136 -10.03 -12.13 10.16
C THR A 136 -9.76 -10.73 10.73
N ARG A 137 -9.68 -10.61 12.05
CA ARG A 137 -9.37 -9.35 12.71
C ARG A 137 -7.92 -8.95 12.46
N LEU A 138 -7.71 -7.79 11.82
CA LEU A 138 -6.38 -7.26 11.45
C LEU A 138 -5.56 -8.26 10.58
N GLU A 139 -6.25 -8.98 9.67
CA GLU A 139 -5.63 -9.98 8.80
C GLU A 139 -4.71 -9.34 7.75
N TRP A 140 -5.12 -8.20 7.20
CA TRP A 140 -4.34 -7.50 6.17
C TRP A 140 -3.11 -6.79 6.73
N PHE A 141 -3.17 -6.31 7.96
CA PHE A 141 -2.00 -5.78 8.65
C PHE A 141 -0.95 -6.87 8.86
N THR A 142 -1.36 -8.01 9.39
CA THR A 142 -0.45 -9.15 9.58
C THR A 142 0.10 -9.65 8.25
N TRP A 143 -0.78 -9.85 7.25
CA TRP A 143 -0.37 -10.25 5.91
C TRP A 143 0.70 -9.32 5.32
N LEU A 144 0.49 -8.00 5.42
CA LEU A 144 1.44 -7.02 4.89
C LEU A 144 2.79 -7.06 5.63
N ALA A 145 2.77 -7.16 6.96
CA ALA A 145 3.99 -7.28 7.76
C ALA A 145 4.76 -8.57 7.43
N GLU A 146 4.08 -9.69 7.25
CA GLU A 146 4.69 -10.95 6.81
C GLU A 146 5.35 -10.82 5.43
N ARG A 147 4.68 -10.19 4.45
CA ARG A 147 5.25 -9.99 3.10
C ARG A 147 6.49 -9.10 3.13
N ILE A 148 6.50 -8.08 3.98
CA ILE A 148 7.66 -7.21 4.20
C ILE A 148 8.82 -8.02 4.80
N ASN A 149 8.56 -8.78 5.86
CA ASN A 149 9.57 -9.58 6.53
C ASN A 149 10.14 -10.70 5.62
N GLU A 150 9.29 -11.32 4.79
CA GLU A 150 9.73 -12.29 3.77
C GLU A 150 10.62 -11.63 2.71
N TYR A 151 10.25 -10.43 2.27
CA TYR A 151 11.06 -9.68 1.30
C TYR A 151 12.43 -9.30 1.90
N ASP A 152 12.46 -8.83 3.14
CA ASP A 152 13.71 -8.55 3.86
C ASP A 152 14.58 -9.79 3.99
N ALA A 153 14.03 -10.91 4.46
CA ALA A 153 14.76 -12.17 4.62
C ALA A 153 15.31 -12.71 3.29
N ALA A 154 14.55 -12.57 2.20
CA ALA A 154 14.99 -12.99 0.88
C ALA A 154 16.13 -12.11 0.30
N ASN A 155 16.25 -10.87 0.76
CA ASN A 155 17.18 -9.87 0.23
C ASN A 155 18.23 -9.43 1.26
N ASP A 156 18.29 -9.98 2.45
CA ASP A 156 19.11 -9.54 3.60
C ASP A 156 20.59 -9.29 3.24
N ASN A 157 21.15 -10.06 2.30
CA ASN A 157 22.52 -9.87 1.83
C ASN A 157 22.67 -8.81 0.70
N ASN A 158 21.57 -8.31 0.16
CA ASN A 158 21.55 -7.41 -1.00
C ASN A 158 20.95 -6.03 -0.69
N LEU A 159 20.20 -5.89 0.41
CA LEU A 159 19.59 -4.62 0.78
C LEU A 159 20.66 -3.65 1.29
N GLN A 160 20.90 -2.62 0.49
CA GLN A 160 21.74 -1.50 0.90
C GLN A 160 20.88 -0.26 1.14
N PRO A 161 21.23 0.58 2.12
CA PRO A 161 20.57 1.87 2.29
C PRO A 161 20.56 2.67 0.98
N ALA A 162 19.44 3.28 0.63
CA ALA A 162 19.24 3.99 -0.63
C ALA A 162 20.35 5.01 -0.96
N HIS A 163 20.88 5.71 0.06
CA HIS A 163 21.97 6.67 -0.13
C HIS A 163 23.30 6.02 -0.54
N ILE A 164 23.47 4.72 -0.30
CA ILE A 164 24.63 3.94 -0.72
C ILE A 164 24.36 3.37 -2.12
N GLU A 165 23.26 2.69 -2.29
CA GLU A 165 22.86 2.04 -3.54
C GLU A 165 22.75 3.05 -4.69
N TYR A 166 22.05 4.16 -4.46
CA TYR A 166 21.77 5.18 -5.47
C TYR A 166 22.69 6.39 -5.44
N LYS A 167 23.89 6.29 -4.81
CA LYS A 167 24.82 7.44 -4.69
C LYS A 167 25.18 8.12 -6.02
N ASN A 168 25.12 7.38 -7.12
CA ASN A 168 25.44 7.86 -8.47
C ASN A 168 24.18 8.20 -9.29
N TRP A 169 22.97 8.07 -8.72
CA TRP A 169 21.73 8.37 -9.40
C TRP A 169 21.65 9.84 -9.81
N LYS A 170 21.19 10.09 -11.04
CA LYS A 170 20.94 11.44 -11.55
C LYS A 170 19.53 11.50 -12.14
N PRO A 171 18.81 12.63 -11.96
CA PRO A 171 17.51 12.80 -12.60
C PRO A 171 17.66 12.74 -14.12
N LYS A 172 16.67 12.14 -14.79
CA LYS A 172 16.62 12.15 -16.26
C LYS A 172 16.42 13.60 -16.71
N PRO A 173 17.16 14.07 -17.72
CA PRO A 173 16.91 15.39 -18.32
C PRO A 173 15.47 15.42 -18.87
N LYS A 174 14.80 16.57 -18.67
CA LYS A 174 13.45 16.81 -19.20
C LYS A 174 13.49 16.97 -20.70
#